data_0ca0fd730a7116fecbcc482d88469f95
#
_entry.id   0ca0fd730a7116fecbcc482d88469f95
#
_cell.length_a   1.000
_cell.length_b   1.000
_cell.length_c   1.000
_cell.angle_alpha   90.00
_cell.angle_beta   90.00
_cell.angle_gamma   90.00
#
_symmetry.space_group_name_H-M   'P 1'
#
loop_
_entity.id
_entity.type
_entity.pdbx_description
1 polymer ?
#
loop_
_entity_poly.entity_id
_entity_poly.type
_entity_poly.pdbx_seq_one_letter_code
_entity_poly.pdbx_strand_id
1 'polypeptide(L)'
;MDEPYIAVLAGVQDGKGSLLCACSKAAIAHGAHAGQIVQRVAAYTGGKGGGKAEQAMAGVGQTYMIDEALMAAENIIRNLISEG
;
A
#
# COMPACT_ATOMS: atom_id res chain seq x y z
N MET A 1 16.24 -2.99 17.63
CA MET A 1 16.83 -2.78 16.32
C MET A 1 15.72 -2.62 15.29
N ASP A 2 15.81 -1.58 14.50
CA ASP A 2 14.75 -1.23 13.56
C ASP A 2 14.99 -1.95 12.24
N GLU A 3 14.22 -3.00 11.99
CA GLU A 3 14.34 -3.73 10.73
C GLU A 3 13.39 -3.15 9.69
N PRO A 4 13.78 -3.12 8.41
CA PRO A 4 12.87 -2.64 7.37
C PRO A 4 11.69 -3.61 7.22
N TYR A 5 10.48 -3.06 7.34
CA TYR A 5 9.28 -3.84 7.06
C TYR A 5 8.25 -2.95 6.40
N ILE A 6 7.40 -3.58 5.62
CA ILE A 6 6.27 -2.93 4.98
C ILE A 6 5.07 -3.87 5.14
N ALA A 7 4.00 -3.36 5.73
CA ALA A 7 2.77 -4.12 5.90
C ALA A 7 1.68 -3.53 5.03
N VAL A 8 1.01 -4.37 4.26
CA VAL A 8 -0.13 -3.98 3.44
C VAL A 8 -1.30 -4.87 3.84
N LEU A 9 -2.37 -4.26 4.30
CA LEU A 9 -3.57 -4.96 4.74
C LEU A 9 -4.76 -4.49 3.94
N ALA A 10 -5.66 -5.42 3.66
CA ALA A 10 -6.90 -5.11 2.97
C ALA A 10 -8.07 -5.68 3.74
N GLY A 11 -9.19 -4.96 3.75
CA GLY A 11 -10.39 -5.43 4.42
C GLY A 11 -11.62 -5.04 3.62
N VAL A 12 -12.68 -5.84 3.77
CA VAL A 12 -13.97 -5.55 3.16
C VAL A 12 -15.02 -5.62 4.25
N GLN A 13 -15.85 -4.58 4.33
CA GLN A 13 -16.95 -4.50 5.28
C GLN A 13 -18.14 -3.82 4.62
N ASP A 14 -19.30 -4.48 4.67
CA ASP A 14 -20.55 -3.96 4.07
C ASP A 14 -20.39 -3.58 2.59
N GLY A 15 -19.64 -4.40 1.85
CA GLY A 15 -19.41 -4.17 0.43
C GLY A 15 -18.40 -3.07 0.13
N LYS A 16 -17.79 -2.49 1.16
CA LYS A 16 -16.78 -1.45 0.99
C LYS A 16 -15.41 -2.00 1.36
N GLY A 17 -14.43 -1.75 0.52
CA GLY A 17 -13.08 -2.19 0.76
C GLY A 17 -12.18 -1.06 1.19
N SER A 18 -11.16 -1.41 1.96
CA SER A 18 -10.15 -0.45 2.39
C SER A 18 -8.77 -1.11 2.37
N LEU A 19 -7.75 -0.28 2.20
CA LEU A 19 -6.36 -0.69 2.24
C LEU A 19 -5.63 0.10 3.31
N LEU A 20 -4.70 -0.56 3.97
CA LEU A 20 -3.85 0.08 4.96
C LEU A 20 -2.41 -0.33 4.66
N CYS A 21 -1.52 0.63 4.67
CA CYS A 21 -0.09 0.36 4.52
C CYS A 21 0.68 1.04 5.63
N ALA A 22 1.66 0.34 6.16
CA ALA A 22 2.56 0.88 7.18
C ALA A 22 3.98 0.51 6.81
N CYS A 23 4.90 1.46 6.97
CA CYS A 23 6.31 1.27 6.70
C CYS A 23 7.13 1.63 7.93
N SER A 24 8.13 0.82 8.25
CA SER A 24 9.08 1.14 9.30
C SER A 24 9.99 2.29 8.83
N LYS A 25 10.65 2.94 9.79
CA LYS A 25 11.61 4.00 9.47
C LYS A 25 12.74 3.48 8.59
N ALA A 26 13.20 2.25 8.86
CA ALA A 26 14.24 1.64 8.05
C ALA A 26 13.79 1.42 6.62
N ALA A 27 12.53 0.98 6.42
CA ALA A 27 11.98 0.81 5.08
C ALA A 27 11.88 2.13 4.34
N ILE A 28 11.46 3.20 5.03
CA ILE A 28 11.37 4.54 4.44
C ILE A 28 12.75 5.01 3.99
N ALA A 29 13.78 4.74 4.78
CA ALA A 29 15.15 5.09 4.43
C ALA A 29 15.60 4.40 3.14
N HIS A 30 15.01 3.25 2.80
CA HIS A 30 15.30 2.52 1.58
C HIS A 30 14.37 2.89 0.41
N GLY A 31 13.55 3.91 0.57
CA GLY A 31 12.69 4.40 -0.51
C GLY A 31 11.22 4.06 -0.38
N ALA A 32 10.81 3.33 0.66
CA ALA A 32 9.42 2.99 0.86
C ALA A 32 8.59 4.22 1.29
N HIS A 33 7.33 4.26 0.88
CA HIS A 33 6.43 5.37 1.22
C HIS A 33 5.01 4.82 1.22
N ALA A 34 4.42 4.71 2.42
CA ALA A 34 3.10 4.10 2.56
C ALA A 34 2.03 4.81 1.73
N GLY A 35 2.05 6.14 1.70
CA GLY A 35 1.10 6.92 0.90
C GLY A 35 1.17 6.59 -0.58
N GLN A 36 2.37 6.47 -1.14
CA GLN A 36 2.54 6.11 -2.53
C GLN A 36 2.12 4.67 -2.80
N ILE A 37 2.44 3.77 -1.87
CA ILE A 37 2.09 2.36 -2.01
C ILE A 37 0.58 2.19 -2.08
N VAL A 38 -0.17 2.73 -1.10
CA VAL A 38 -1.62 2.58 -1.11
C VAL A 38 -2.26 3.30 -2.30
N GLN A 39 -1.70 4.43 -2.71
CA GLN A 39 -2.22 5.16 -3.87
C GLN A 39 -2.11 4.33 -5.14
N ARG A 40 -0.96 3.71 -5.37
CA ARG A 40 -0.74 2.88 -6.55
C ARG A 40 -1.54 1.58 -6.49
N VAL A 41 -1.59 0.96 -5.31
CA VAL A 41 -2.37 -0.28 -5.13
C VAL A 41 -3.85 0.00 -5.32
N ALA A 42 -4.37 1.07 -4.74
CA ALA A 42 -5.77 1.43 -4.87
C ALA A 42 -6.16 1.73 -6.32
N ALA A 43 -5.23 2.24 -7.11
CA ALA A 43 -5.49 2.55 -8.52
C ALA A 43 -5.90 1.29 -9.31
N TYR A 44 -5.39 0.12 -8.93
CA TYR A 44 -5.80 -1.14 -9.56
C TYR A 44 -7.28 -1.45 -9.33
N THR A 45 -7.84 -0.93 -8.26
CA THR A 45 -9.24 -1.17 -7.91
C THR A 45 -10.15 -0.01 -8.30
N GLY A 46 -9.59 1.04 -8.89
CA GLY A 46 -10.34 2.25 -9.16
C GLY A 46 -10.59 3.11 -7.94
N GLY A 47 -9.91 2.81 -6.83
CA GLY A 47 -10.06 3.57 -5.59
C GLY A 47 -9.07 4.73 -5.49
N LYS A 48 -9.12 5.40 -4.35
CA LYS A 48 -8.25 6.53 -4.06
C LYS A 48 -7.75 6.46 -2.64
N GLY A 49 -6.58 7.00 -2.42
CA GLY A 49 -6.03 7.08 -1.08
C GLY A 49 -4.70 7.80 -1.07
N GLY A 50 -4.10 7.82 0.09
CA GLY A 50 -2.81 8.43 0.31
C GLY A 50 -2.59 8.61 1.80
N GLY A 51 -1.51 9.28 2.13
CA GLY A 51 -1.17 9.51 3.52
C GLY A 51 0.31 9.79 3.69
N LYS A 52 0.78 9.51 4.88
CA LYS A 52 2.17 9.76 5.25
C LYS A 52 3.07 8.61 4.80
N ALA A 53 4.38 8.85 4.85
CA ALA A 53 5.36 7.82 4.50
C ALA A 53 5.31 6.63 5.46
N GLU A 54 4.98 6.88 6.72
CA GLU A 54 4.95 5.84 7.75
C GLU A 54 3.66 5.03 7.73
N GLN A 55 2.54 5.67 7.40
CA GLN A 55 1.23 5.03 7.44
C GLN A 55 0.26 5.75 6.50
N ALA A 56 -0.53 4.97 5.77
CA ALA A 56 -1.51 5.51 4.85
C ALA A 56 -2.68 4.56 4.68
N MET A 57 -3.81 5.11 4.27
CA MET A 57 -5.03 4.35 4.02
C MET A 57 -5.60 4.72 2.66
N ALA A 58 -6.33 3.80 2.07
CA ALA A 58 -7.00 4.05 0.80
C ALA A 58 -8.35 3.33 0.76
N GLY A 59 -9.28 3.91 0.00
CA GLY A 59 -10.54 3.24 -0.30
C GLY A 59 -10.40 2.40 -1.55
N VAL A 60 -11.00 1.22 -1.53
CA VAL A 60 -11.01 0.31 -2.68
C VAL A 60 -12.24 0.58 -3.53
N GLY A 61 -12.04 0.83 -4.81
CA GLY A 61 -13.16 1.07 -5.72
C GLY A 61 -13.92 -0.22 -6.03
N GLN A 62 -13.20 -1.26 -6.42
CA GLN A 62 -13.79 -2.55 -6.81
C GLN A 62 -13.24 -3.65 -5.92
N THR A 63 -14.07 -4.15 -5.00
CA THR A 63 -13.60 -5.12 -4.02
C THR A 63 -13.11 -6.43 -4.62
N TYR A 64 -13.63 -6.83 -5.79
CA TYR A 64 -13.18 -8.06 -6.44
C TYR A 64 -11.75 -7.93 -7.00
N MET A 65 -11.22 -6.72 -7.09
CA MET A 65 -9.86 -6.50 -7.57
C MET A 65 -8.81 -6.49 -6.44
N ILE A 66 -9.25 -6.68 -5.19
CA ILE A 66 -8.33 -6.62 -4.04
C ILE A 66 -7.19 -7.62 -4.17
N ASP A 67 -7.50 -8.86 -4.56
CA ASP A 67 -6.46 -9.89 -4.68
C ASP A 67 -5.40 -9.50 -5.71
N GLU A 68 -5.83 -9.01 -6.86
CA GLU A 68 -4.91 -8.56 -7.90
C GLU A 68 -4.11 -7.35 -7.43
N ALA A 69 -4.75 -6.43 -6.73
CA ALA A 69 -4.08 -5.25 -6.19
C ALA A 69 -3.01 -5.64 -5.18
N LEU A 70 -3.29 -6.59 -4.29
CA LEU A 70 -2.33 -7.07 -3.32
C LEU A 70 -1.15 -7.77 -3.99
N MET A 71 -1.40 -8.53 -5.05
CA MET A 71 -0.33 -9.14 -5.82
C MET A 71 0.55 -8.09 -6.50
N ALA A 72 -0.07 -7.03 -7.02
CA ALA A 72 0.67 -5.93 -7.64
C ALA A 72 1.47 -5.12 -6.60
N ALA A 73 1.01 -5.09 -5.35
CA ALA A 73 1.67 -4.34 -4.30
C ALA A 73 3.13 -4.74 -4.13
N GLU A 74 3.43 -6.03 -4.27
CA GLU A 74 4.81 -6.52 -4.15
C GLU A 74 5.71 -5.88 -5.20
N ASN A 75 5.26 -5.83 -6.45
CA ASN A 75 6.04 -5.20 -7.53
C ASN A 75 6.16 -3.69 -7.33
N ILE A 76 5.09 -3.05 -6.86
CA ILE A 76 5.09 -1.62 -6.58
C ILE A 76 6.14 -1.30 -5.51
N ILE A 77 6.16 -2.09 -4.44
CA ILE A 77 7.13 -1.91 -3.36
C ILE A 77 8.56 -2.10 -3.86
N ARG A 78 8.78 -3.13 -4.65
CA ARG A 78 10.12 -3.39 -5.20
C ARG A 78 10.61 -2.24 -6.08
N ASN A 79 9.73 -1.68 -6.90
CA ASN A 79 10.08 -0.57 -7.77
C ASN A 79 10.44 0.67 -6.95
N LEU A 80 9.68 0.97 -5.90
CA LEU A 80 9.97 2.12 -5.04
C LEU A 80 11.32 1.99 -4.36
N ILE A 81 11.62 0.80 -3.84
CA ILE A 81 12.88 0.56 -3.14
C ILE A 81 14.06 0.56 -4.11
N SER A 82 13.86 -0.02 -5.30
CA SER A 82 14.93 -0.09 -6.30
C SER A 82 15.32 1.29 -6.84
N GLU A 83 14.34 2.18 -6.99
CA GLU A 83 14.57 3.53 -7.49
C GLU A 83 15.17 4.44 -6.43
N GLY A 84 14.93 4.13 -5.17
CA GLY A 84 15.48 4.89 -4.05
C GLY A 84 16.89 4.50 -3.75
#